data_cc3d7128572bb4ddd52304996da445a6
#
_entry.id   cc3d7128572bb4ddd52304996da445a6
#
_cell.length_a   1.000
_cell.length_b   1.000
_cell.length_c   1.000
_cell.angle_alpha   90.00
_cell.angle_beta   90.00
_cell.angle_gamma   90.00
#
_symmetry.space_group_name_H-M   'P 1'
#
loop_
_entity.id
_entity.type
_entity.pdbx_description
1 polymer ?
#
loop_
_entity_poly.entity_id
_entity_poly.type
_entity_poly.pdbx_seq_one_letter_code
_entity_poly.pdbx_strand_id
1 'polypeptide(L)' 'MLGGIAPKVNKLEQAKKMLRELAETSTSVQSSEIFDVAEDLNISKRTLENAKKELEIKARRIGNSWYWDLDKVKPE' A
#
# COMPACT_ATOMS: atom_id res chain seq x y z
N MET A 1 31.62 -2.59 7.08
CA MET A 1 31.06 -2.42 7.17
C MET A 1 30.50 -2.25 7.04
N LEU A 2 30.23 -2.61 6.71
CA LEU A 2 29.45 -2.51 6.64
C LEU A 2 28.87 -2.12 6.64
N GLY A 3 29.57 -2.33 6.50
CA GLY A 3 28.77 -1.98 6.38
C GLY A 3 27.64 -1.50 6.60
N GLY A 4 27.59 -1.39 7.39
CA GLY A 4 26.43 -0.88 7.87
C GLY A 4 25.55 -0.36 6.85
N ILE A 5 25.24 -1.12 6.06
CA ILE A 5 24.29 -0.69 5.19
C ILE A 5 23.00 -0.84 5.85
N ALA A 6 22.52 0.24 6.27
CA ALA A 6 21.15 0.26 6.68
C ALA A 6 20.38 -0.32 5.55
N PRO A 7 19.60 -1.31 5.82
CA PRO A 7 18.77 -1.85 4.78
C PRO A 7 17.90 -0.71 4.29
N LYS A 8 18.11 -0.40 3.09
CA LYS A 8 17.23 0.55 2.48
C LYS A 8 15.88 -0.02 2.50
N VAL A 9 15.00 0.65 3.16
CA VAL A 9 13.62 0.28 3.07
C VAL A 9 13.25 0.53 1.62
N ASN A 10 13.08 -0.54 0.92
CA ASN A 10 12.61 -0.50 -0.45
C ASN A 10 11.25 0.16 -0.45
N LYS A 11 11.02 1.07 -1.37
CA LYS A 11 9.72 1.74 -1.44
C LYS A 11 8.59 0.75 -1.62
N LEU A 12 8.82 -0.31 -2.36
CA LEU A 12 7.81 -1.34 -2.53
C LEU A 12 7.45 -1.99 -1.20
N GLU A 13 8.44 -2.31 -0.38
CA GLU A 13 8.18 -2.90 0.92
C GLU A 13 7.46 -1.91 1.82
N GLN A 14 7.83 -0.65 1.74
CA GLN A 14 7.15 0.39 2.51
C GLN A 14 5.69 0.51 2.11
N ALA A 15 5.42 0.44 0.81
CA ALA A 15 4.05 0.49 0.32
C ALA A 15 3.24 -0.70 0.81
N LYS A 16 3.84 -1.88 0.76
CA LYS A 16 3.16 -3.08 1.24
C LYS A 16 2.86 -2.99 2.73
N LYS A 17 3.81 -2.50 3.50
CA LYS A 17 3.61 -2.33 4.92
C LYS A 17 2.47 -1.35 5.21
N MET A 18 2.44 -0.24 4.49
CA MET A 18 1.39 0.74 4.63
C MET A 18 0.02 0.11 4.37
N LEU A 19 -0.08 -0.66 3.30
CA LEU A 19 -1.35 -1.29 2.95
C LEU A 19 -1.77 -2.32 3.99
N ARG A 20 -0.82 -3.06 4.54
CA ARG A 20 -1.13 -4.01 5.61
C ARG A 20 -1.65 -3.31 6.85
N GLU A 21 -1.05 -2.17 7.18
CA GLU A 21 -1.51 -1.40 8.34
C GLU A 21 -2.91 -0.86 8.13
N LEU A 22 -3.20 -0.40 6.93
CA LEU A 22 -4.55 0.05 6.62
C LEU A 22 -5.54 -1.11 6.69
N ALA A 23 -5.11 -2.29 6.31
CA ALA A 23 -5.97 -3.47 6.35
C ALA A 23 -6.33 -3.88 7.76
N GLU A 24 -5.50 -3.51 8.73
CA GLU A 24 -5.79 -3.85 10.12
C GLU A 24 -6.95 -3.04 10.67
N THR A 25 -7.18 -1.86 10.12
CA THR A 25 -8.23 -0.99 10.62
C THR A 25 -9.43 -0.89 9.68
N SER A 26 -9.26 -1.28 8.43
CA SER A 26 -10.33 -1.15 7.45
C SER A 26 -10.28 -2.27 6.45
N THR A 27 -11.44 -2.76 6.03
CA THR A 27 -11.50 -3.78 5.01
C THR A 27 -11.48 -3.20 3.61
N SER A 28 -11.82 -1.94 3.48
CA SER A 28 -11.69 -1.25 2.21
C SER A 28 -11.39 0.22 2.46
N VAL A 29 -10.56 0.80 1.62
CA VAL A 29 -10.15 2.18 1.75
C VAL A 29 -10.21 2.83 0.38
N GLN A 30 -10.66 4.06 0.36
CA GLN A 30 -10.77 4.79 -0.89
C GLN A 30 -9.36 5.00 -1.47
N SER A 31 -9.24 4.82 -2.77
CA SER A 31 -7.92 4.89 -3.41
C SER A 31 -7.27 6.26 -3.23
N SER A 32 -8.05 7.33 -3.19
CA SER A 32 -7.49 8.65 -3.01
C SER A 32 -6.81 8.79 -1.65
N GLU A 33 -7.36 8.18 -0.61
CA GLU A 33 -6.72 8.19 0.69
C GLU A 33 -5.42 7.41 0.67
N ILE A 34 -5.42 6.29 -0.03
CA ILE A 34 -4.21 5.48 -0.15
C ILE A 34 -3.12 6.26 -0.87
N PHE A 35 -3.49 6.95 -1.94
CA PHE A 35 -2.53 7.76 -2.68
C PHE A 35 -2.01 8.92 -1.84
N ASP A 36 -2.87 9.53 -1.02
CA ASP A 36 -2.44 10.61 -0.13
C ASP A 36 -1.39 10.13 0.86
N VAL A 37 -1.64 8.99 1.49
CA VAL A 37 -0.69 8.45 2.45
C VAL A 37 0.61 8.07 1.74
N ALA A 38 0.51 7.50 0.55
CA ALA A 38 1.69 7.12 -0.22
C ALA A 38 2.50 8.35 -0.58
N GLU A 39 1.84 9.45 -0.92
CA GLU A 39 2.53 10.68 -1.25
C GLU A 39 3.28 11.23 -0.05
N ASP A 40 2.68 11.15 1.12
CA ASP A 40 3.34 11.57 2.36
C ASP A 40 4.60 10.75 2.63
N LEU A 41 4.60 9.50 2.21
CA LEU A 41 5.74 8.61 2.39
C LEU A 41 6.70 8.63 1.19
N ASN A 42 6.46 9.51 0.24
CA ASN A 42 7.24 9.60 -0.99
C ASN A 42 7.21 8.30 -1.80
N ILE A 43 6.09 7.61 -1.77
CA ILE A 43 5.90 6.41 -2.55
C ILE A 43 5.21 6.78 -3.85
N SER A 44 5.80 6.44 -4.98
CA SER A 44 5.22 6.79 -6.26
C SER A 44 3.99 5.94 -6.53
N LYS A 45 3.14 6.45 -7.40
CA LYS A 45 1.94 5.75 -7.81
C LYS A 45 2.27 4.38 -8.37
N ARG A 46 3.32 4.33 -9.17
CA ARG A 46 3.74 3.08 -9.79
C ARG A 46 4.15 2.05 -8.75
N THR A 47 4.92 2.48 -7.75
CA THR A 47 5.33 1.58 -6.69
C THR A 47 4.12 1.11 -5.90
N LEU A 48 3.18 2.00 -5.66
CA LEU A 48 1.98 1.65 -4.94
C LEU A 48 1.16 0.61 -5.71
N GLU A 49 1.07 0.76 -7.03
CA GLU A 49 0.35 -0.22 -7.84
C GLU A 49 1.06 -1.56 -7.87
N ASN A 50 2.39 -1.55 -7.85
CA ASN A 50 3.14 -2.79 -7.75
C ASN A 50 2.85 -3.49 -6.43
N ALA A 51 2.79 -2.73 -5.34
CA ALA A 51 2.44 -3.30 -4.04
C ALA A 51 1.04 -3.88 -4.06
N LYS A 52 0.10 -3.17 -4.68
CA LYS A 52 -1.26 -3.65 -4.82
C LYS A 52 -1.30 -5.00 -5.53
N LYS A 53 -0.51 -5.12 -6.59
CA LYS A 53 -0.44 -6.35 -7.36
C LYS A 53 0.18 -7.48 -6.54
N GLU A 54 1.27 -7.15 -5.82
CA GLU A 54 1.96 -8.15 -5.00
C GLU A 54 1.07 -8.70 -3.90
N LEU A 55 0.24 -7.85 -3.33
CA LEU A 55 -0.67 -8.24 -2.26
C LEU A 55 -2.00 -8.75 -2.78
N GLU A 56 -2.17 -8.78 -4.10
CA GLU A 56 -3.39 -9.25 -4.75
C GLU A 56 -4.62 -8.46 -4.29
N ILE A 57 -4.44 -7.17 -4.12
CA ILE A 57 -5.53 -6.29 -3.73
C ILE A 57 -6.37 -5.99 -4.96
N LYS A 58 -7.67 -6.06 -4.80
CA LYS A 58 -8.60 -5.74 -5.88
C LYS A 58 -9.18 -4.37 -5.66
N ALA A 59 -9.41 -3.65 -6.74
CA ALA A 59 -10.06 -2.37 -6.69
C ALA A 59 -11.52 -2.54 -7.08
N ARG A 60 -12.36 -1.80 -6.42
CA ARG A 60 -13.79 -1.85 -6.66
C ARG A 60 -14.30 -0.43 -6.84
N ARG A 61 -15.14 -0.23 -7.84
CA ARG A 61 -15.72 1.08 -8.05
C ARG A 61 -17.10 1.12 -7.43
N ILE A 62 -17.31 2.10 -6.57
CA ILE A 62 -18.61 2.34 -5.95
C ILE A 62 -18.95 3.80 -6.21
N GLY A 63 -19.98 4.02 -6.98
CA GLY A 63 -20.33 5.38 -7.38
C GLY A 63 -19.23 5.96 -8.25
N ASN A 64 -18.74 7.12 -7.86
CA ASN A 64 -17.68 7.80 -8.59
C ASN A 64 -16.31 7.60 -7.96
N SER A 65 -16.20 6.68 -7.02
CA SER A 65 -14.96 6.49 -6.28
C SER A 65 -14.46 5.07 -6.42
N TRP A 66 -13.15 4.94 -6.35
CA TRP A 66 -12.51 3.63 -6.36
C TRP A 66 -12.06 3.29 -4.97
N TYR A 67 -12.32 2.06 -4.56
CA TYR A 67 -11.93 1.54 -3.25
C TYR A 67 -11.04 0.34 -3.45
N TRP A 68 -10.02 0.23 -2.63
CA TRP A 68 -9.14 -0.94 -2.63
C TRP A 68 -9.63 -1.88 -1.55
N ASP A 69 -9.84 -3.13 -1.95
CA ASP A 69 -10.36 -4.15 -1.06
C ASP A 69 -9.20 -4.78 -0.31
N LEU A 70 -9.07 -4.43 0.96
CA LEU A 70 -7.95 -4.89 1.78
C LEU A 70 -8.31 -6.11 2.60
N ASP A 71 -9.49 -6.66 2.39
CA ASP A 71 -9.99 -7.77 3.16
C ASP A 71 -9.07 -8.99 3.08
N LYS A 72 -8.44 -9.17 1.94
CA LYS A 72 -7.57 -10.33 1.72
C LYS A 72 -6.10 -10.06 2.01
N VAL A 73 -5.78 -8.86 2.44
CA VAL A 73 -4.40 -8.55 2.79
C VAL A 73 -4.14 -9.15 4.16
N LYS A 74 -3.16 -10.03 4.22
CA LYS A 74 -2.85 -10.69 5.47
C LYS A 74 -1.77 -9.91 6.21
N PRO A 75 -1.96 -9.70 7.52
CA PRO A 75 -0.89 -9.11 8.30
C PRO A 75 0.26 -10.09 8.36
N GLU A 76 1.40 -9.53 8.54
CA GLU A 76 2.62 -10.31 8.57
C GLU A 76 2.64 -11.30 9.71
#